data_66ef9971302a4ca00b6a262e0ac8db81
#
_entry.id   66ef9971302a4ca00b6a262e0ac8db81
#
_cell.length_a   1.000
_cell.length_b   1.000
_cell.length_c   1.000
_cell.angle_alpha   90.00
_cell.angle_beta   90.00
_cell.angle_gamma   90.00
#
_symmetry.space_group_name_H-M   'P 1'
#
loop_
_entity.id
_entity.type
_entity.pdbx_description
1 polymer ?
#
loop_
_entity_poly.entity_id
_entity_poly.type
_entity_poly.pdbx_seq_one_letter_code
_entity_poly.pdbx_strand_id
1 'polypeptide(L)' 'MNLYPNLYALLESNSNARRLFEHAPPQVRRQLLVRQGQIRSVAALDAAINALMS' A
#
# COMPACT_ATOMS: atom_id res chain seq x y z
N MET A 1 8.76 11.04 -10.82
CA MET A 1 7.94 9.92 -10.33
C MET A 1 8.68 9.18 -9.25
N ASN A 2 8.02 8.99 -8.12
CA ASN A 2 8.67 8.37 -6.96
C ASN A 2 8.17 6.95 -6.79
N LEU A 3 8.94 6.01 -7.34
CA LEU A 3 8.70 4.61 -7.09
C LEU A 3 9.62 4.15 -5.97
N TYR A 4 9.04 3.44 -5.02
CA TYR A 4 9.76 2.88 -3.90
C TYR A 4 10.09 1.42 -4.19
N PRO A 5 11.12 0.84 -3.57
CA PRO A 5 11.48 -0.56 -3.84
C PRO A 5 10.39 -1.55 -3.43
N ASN A 6 9.63 -1.23 -2.39
CA ASN A 6 8.56 -2.10 -1.91
C ASN A 6 7.59 -1.31 -1.05
N LEU A 7 6.55 -2.00 -0.54
CA LEU A 7 5.54 -1.38 0.29
C LEU A 7 6.13 -0.79 1.58
N TYR A 8 7.07 -1.48 2.19
CA TYR A 8 7.65 -1.01 3.45
C TYR A 8 8.33 0.33 3.28
N ALA A 9 9.12 0.47 2.22
CA ALA A 9 9.81 1.73 1.93
C ALA A 9 8.78 2.84 1.63
N LEU A 10 7.71 2.50 0.91
CA LEU A 10 6.65 3.44 0.62
C LEU A 10 5.99 3.95 1.90
N LEU A 11 5.66 3.05 2.81
CA LEU A 11 5.00 3.41 4.06
C LEU A 11 5.91 4.26 4.97
N GLU A 12 7.20 3.99 4.96
CA GLU A 12 8.14 4.77 5.75
C GLU A 12 8.32 6.19 5.24
N SER A 13 8.30 6.34 3.91
CA SER A 13 8.68 7.60 3.28
C SER A 13 7.49 8.48 2.93
N ASN A 14 6.27 7.95 2.90
CA ASN A 14 5.10 8.70 2.44
C ASN A 14 3.98 8.58 3.47
N SER A 15 3.63 9.72 4.09
CA SER A 15 2.61 9.74 5.13
C SER A 15 1.22 9.45 4.58
N ASN A 16 0.94 9.84 3.34
CA ASN A 16 -0.35 9.52 2.71
C ASN A 16 -0.51 8.02 2.52
N ALA A 17 0.57 7.34 2.08
CA ALA A 17 0.55 5.90 1.92
C ALA A 17 0.33 5.21 3.27
N ARG A 18 1.01 5.70 4.31
CA ARG A 18 0.85 5.14 5.65
C ARG A 18 -0.60 5.28 6.13
N ARG A 19 -1.20 6.44 5.89
CA ARG A 19 -2.59 6.68 6.28
C ARG A 19 -3.54 5.73 5.55
N LEU A 20 -3.37 5.58 4.25
CA LEU A 20 -4.19 4.66 3.47
C LEU A 20 -4.07 3.24 4.00
N PHE A 21 -2.86 2.82 4.31
CA PHE A 21 -2.62 1.47 4.82
C PHE A 21 -3.29 1.26 6.18
N GLU A 22 -3.14 2.23 7.07
CA GLU A 22 -3.68 2.13 8.43
C GLU A 22 -5.21 2.13 8.44
N HIS A 23 -5.84 2.80 7.47
CA HIS A 23 -7.28 2.85 7.38
C HIS A 23 -7.87 1.59 6.72
N ALA A 24 -7.05 0.77 6.11
CA ALA A 24 -7.52 -0.46 5.49
C ALA A 24 -7.86 -1.50 6.55
N PRO A 25 -8.89 -2.35 6.32
CA PRO A 25 -9.20 -3.44 7.24
C PRO A 25 -8.01 -4.39 7.41
N PRO A 26 -7.94 -5.11 8.54
CA PRO A 26 -6.82 -6.02 8.79
C PRO A 26 -6.60 -7.06 7.69
N GLN A 27 -7.69 -7.59 7.12
CA GLN A 27 -7.58 -8.56 6.04
C GLN A 27 -6.95 -7.96 4.80
N VAL A 28 -7.33 -6.72 4.48
CA VAL A 28 -6.77 -6.01 3.34
C VAL A 28 -5.29 -5.72 3.59
N ARG A 29 -4.94 -5.26 4.80
CA ARG A 29 -3.54 -4.99 5.14
C ARG A 29 -2.69 -6.23 4.97
N ARG A 30 -3.19 -7.39 5.39
CA ARG A 30 -2.47 -8.66 5.25
C ARG A 30 -2.20 -8.98 3.78
N GLN A 31 -3.20 -8.80 2.93
CA GLN A 31 -3.04 -9.03 1.50
C GLN A 31 -2.06 -8.05 0.87
N LEU A 32 -2.07 -6.81 1.33
CA LEU A 32 -1.12 -5.82 0.84
C LEU A 32 0.32 -6.22 1.18
N LEU A 33 0.54 -6.75 2.37
CA LEU A 33 1.86 -7.21 2.77
C LEU A 33 2.34 -8.40 1.96
N VAL A 34 1.41 -9.30 1.58
CA VAL A 34 1.76 -10.42 0.69
C VAL A 34 2.24 -9.90 -0.66
N ARG A 35 1.69 -8.79 -1.12
CA ARG A 35 2.01 -8.19 -2.41
C ARG A 35 2.99 -7.03 -2.29
N GLN A 36 3.74 -6.95 -1.21
CA GLN A 36 4.56 -5.78 -0.90
C GLN A 36 5.56 -5.42 -2.01
N GLY A 37 6.05 -6.39 -2.75
CA GLY A 37 7.00 -6.13 -3.84
C GLY A 37 6.36 -5.51 -5.07
N GLN A 38 5.03 -5.52 -5.17
CA GLN A 38 4.30 -4.97 -6.30
C GLN A 38 3.70 -3.59 -6.00
N ILE A 39 3.66 -3.20 -4.75
CA ILE A 39 3.05 -1.94 -4.33
C ILE A 39 4.17 -0.93 -4.09
N ARG A 40 4.48 -0.16 -5.12
CA ARG A 40 5.66 0.70 -5.13
C ARG A 40 5.33 2.18 -5.25
N SER A 41 4.05 2.55 -5.19
CA SER A 41 3.63 3.95 -5.25
C SER A 41 2.29 4.11 -4.54
N VAL A 42 1.94 5.36 -4.22
CA VAL A 42 0.66 5.67 -3.58
C VAL A 42 -0.50 5.25 -4.49
N ALA A 43 -0.37 5.50 -5.79
CA ALA A 43 -1.41 5.12 -6.74
C ALA A 43 -1.61 3.61 -6.78
N ALA A 44 -0.52 2.84 -6.76
CA ALA A 44 -0.60 1.39 -6.74
C ALA A 44 -1.22 0.89 -5.44
N LEU A 45 -0.88 1.52 -4.32
CA LEU A 45 -1.46 1.18 -3.02
C LEU A 45 -2.96 1.43 -3.00
N ASP A 46 -3.38 2.60 -3.47
CA ASP A 46 -4.79 2.96 -3.51
C ASP A 46 -5.57 2.00 -4.40
N ALA A 47 -5.05 1.69 -5.58
CA ALA A 47 -5.69 0.75 -6.50
C ALA A 47 -5.80 -0.64 -5.88
N ALA A 48 -4.77 -1.09 -5.19
CA ALA A 48 -4.79 -2.40 -4.54
C ALA A 48 -5.83 -2.45 -3.43
N ILE A 49 -5.92 -1.40 -2.62
CA ILE A 49 -6.91 -1.33 -1.55
C ILE A 49 -8.32 -1.39 -2.14
N ASN A 50 -8.58 -0.59 -3.17
CA ASN A 50 -9.89 -0.58 -3.81
C ASN A 50 -10.26 -1.94 -4.39
N ALA A 51 -9.31 -2.61 -5.01
CA ALA A 51 -9.54 -3.94 -5.58
C ALA A 51 -9.86 -4.96 -4.49
N LEU A 52 -9.17 -4.90 -3.37
CA LEU A 52 -9.37 -5.85 -2.28
C LEU A 52 -10.64 -5.58 -1.48
N MET A 53 -11.14 -4.35 -1.52
CA MET A 53 -12.35 -3.97 -0.80
C MET A 53 -13.61 -4.05 -1.66
N SER A 54 -13.45 -4.36 -2.91
CA SER A 54 -14.58 -4.48 -3.85
C SER A 54 -15.40 -5.75 -3.62
#